data_132b35b6cdbcd0911b79eb5cf9815655
#
_entry.id   132b35b6cdbcd0911b79eb5cf9815655
#
_cell.length_a   1.000
_cell.length_b   1.000
_cell.length_c   1.000
_cell.angle_alpha   90.00
_cell.angle_beta   90.00
_cell.angle_gamma   90.00
#
_symmetry.space_group_name_H-M   'P 1'
#
loop_
_entity.id
_entity.type
_entity.pdbx_description
1 polymer ?
#
loop_
_entity_poly.entity_id
_entity_poly.type
_entity_poly.pdbx_seq_one_letter_code
_entity_poly.pdbx_strand_id
1 'polypeptide(L)'
;VTDQPNVLAGFDRLRRRRPWLDHVVRAGVRYTERHGNHYAAGITYFSLLALVPLTMVAFAVVTLVLVSEPDPLARLRAHIDEALPATLEATVNSIIDQAVASASTVGVIGILIATYTGLRWMSNLRAALSEQWGQPPQAPPFLRRLSVDLAALLGLGLAAAVSFGITTAAGFFAERILELLGLADFGWARVLLTVLGVVLSLLADWLLFLWIYARLPRERMTWHSARRAAAFAAVGMELIKQGMVVYLAFVTRSPTGAAFGPILGLMVFMYTVSRFLIFIAAWAATARENQVERPPPPPQPAVIRPEVRVRQGLGTAAGAGLVGAAAVAGLIGGRLLTRRGQEER
;
A
#
# COMPACT_ATOMS: atom_id res chain seq x y z
N VAL A 1 -12.39 8.68 -40.32
CA VAL A 1 -12.42 9.49 -39.07
C VAL A 1 -13.85 9.44 -38.58
N THR A 2 -14.11 8.53 -37.64
CA THR A 2 -15.41 8.02 -37.23
C THR A 2 -15.97 8.76 -36.03
N ASP A 3 -17.18 9.14 -36.17
CA ASP A 3 -18.26 9.61 -35.29
C ASP A 3 -18.16 9.16 -33.81
N GLN A 4 -17.29 9.80 -33.02
CA GLN A 4 -17.21 9.61 -31.57
C GLN A 4 -17.89 10.70 -30.70
N PRO A 5 -18.57 11.74 -31.20
CA PRO A 5 -19.15 12.79 -30.35
C PRO A 5 -20.42 12.40 -29.61
N ASN A 6 -21.18 11.41 -30.09
CA ASN A 6 -22.52 11.12 -29.54
C ASN A 6 -22.50 10.26 -28.27
N VAL A 7 -21.54 9.37 -28.09
CA VAL A 7 -21.42 8.52 -26.90
C VAL A 7 -20.93 9.34 -25.72
N LEU A 8 -19.94 10.21 -25.93
CA LEU A 8 -19.40 11.10 -24.89
C LEU A 8 -20.45 12.12 -24.43
N ALA A 9 -21.22 12.70 -25.36
CA ALA A 9 -22.31 13.65 -25.02
C ALA A 9 -23.46 12.98 -24.27
N GLY A 10 -23.75 11.72 -24.54
CA GLY A 10 -24.73 10.91 -23.80
C GLY A 10 -24.28 10.63 -22.37
N PHE A 11 -23.01 10.22 -22.22
CA PHE A 11 -22.39 9.95 -20.93
C PHE A 11 -22.32 11.20 -20.05
N ASP A 12 -21.93 12.36 -20.61
CA ASP A 12 -21.89 13.64 -19.90
C ASP A 12 -23.28 14.11 -19.47
N ARG A 13 -24.32 13.86 -20.24
CA ARG A 13 -25.72 14.12 -19.85
C ARG A 13 -26.16 13.24 -18.68
N LEU A 14 -25.81 11.94 -18.70
CA LEU A 14 -26.12 11.02 -17.63
C LEU A 14 -25.37 11.39 -16.34
N ARG A 15 -24.10 11.75 -16.45
CA ARG A 15 -23.25 12.24 -15.37
C ARG A 15 -23.82 13.47 -14.68
N ARG A 16 -24.32 14.45 -15.44
CA ARG A 16 -24.98 15.64 -14.88
C ARG A 16 -26.31 15.32 -14.19
N ARG A 17 -27.03 14.30 -14.64
CA ARG A 17 -28.31 13.89 -14.03
C ARG A 17 -28.15 13.06 -12.77
N ARG A 18 -26.99 12.41 -12.56
CA ARG A 18 -26.74 11.49 -11.46
C ARG A 18 -25.45 11.87 -10.70
N PRO A 19 -25.54 12.67 -9.64
CA PRO A 19 -24.36 13.15 -8.89
C PRO A 19 -23.45 12.05 -8.35
N TRP A 20 -24.01 10.87 -8.02
CA TRP A 20 -23.23 9.73 -7.55
C TRP A 20 -22.34 9.13 -8.65
N LEU A 21 -22.84 9.07 -9.90
CA LEU A 21 -22.03 8.64 -11.04
C LEU A 21 -20.88 9.59 -11.31
N ASP A 22 -21.14 10.90 -11.24
CA ASP A 22 -20.10 11.91 -11.38
C ASP A 22 -19.02 11.74 -10.31
N HIS A 23 -19.39 11.43 -9.07
CA HIS A 23 -18.43 11.18 -7.99
C HIS A 23 -17.58 9.93 -8.25
N VAL A 24 -18.18 8.82 -8.67
CA VAL A 24 -17.45 7.59 -9.03
C VAL A 24 -16.48 7.82 -10.18
N VAL A 25 -16.90 8.56 -11.21
CA VAL A 25 -16.03 8.90 -12.35
C VAL A 25 -14.84 9.74 -11.90
N ARG A 26 -15.08 10.78 -11.08
CA ARG A 26 -13.98 11.60 -10.53
C ARG A 26 -13.03 10.80 -9.67
N ALA A 27 -13.55 9.85 -8.88
CA ALA A 27 -12.73 8.92 -8.11
C ALA A 27 -11.86 8.06 -9.03
N GLY A 28 -12.44 7.52 -10.11
CA GLY A 28 -11.70 6.72 -11.11
C GLY A 28 -10.61 7.51 -11.83
N VAL A 29 -10.91 8.74 -12.25
CA VAL A 29 -9.93 9.65 -12.85
C VAL A 29 -8.79 9.91 -11.86
N ARG A 30 -9.11 10.31 -10.63
CA ARG A 30 -8.11 10.56 -9.59
C ARG A 30 -7.27 9.33 -9.29
N TYR A 31 -7.89 8.15 -9.19
CA TYR A 31 -7.19 6.88 -8.99
C TYR A 31 -6.13 6.65 -10.08
N THR A 32 -6.49 6.91 -11.34
CA THR A 32 -5.60 6.71 -12.49
C THR A 32 -4.49 7.75 -12.54
N GLU A 33 -4.84 9.04 -12.40
CA GLU A 33 -3.88 10.16 -12.39
C GLU A 33 -2.85 10.05 -11.26
N ARG A 34 -3.27 9.46 -10.13
CA ARG A 34 -2.42 9.26 -8.94
C ARG A 34 -1.82 7.85 -8.87
N HIS A 35 -1.60 7.23 -10.01
CA HIS A 35 -0.89 5.96 -10.15
C HIS A 35 -1.43 4.80 -9.28
N GLY A 36 -2.75 4.74 -9.04
CA GLY A 36 -3.37 3.75 -8.17
C GLY A 36 -2.99 2.31 -8.49
N ASN A 37 -2.91 1.93 -9.78
CA ASN A 37 -2.51 0.58 -10.19
C ASN A 37 -1.06 0.22 -9.81
N HIS A 38 -0.11 1.17 -9.89
CA HIS A 38 1.28 0.95 -9.50
C HIS A 38 1.40 0.68 -8.00
N TYR A 39 0.71 1.49 -7.20
CA TYR A 39 0.66 1.26 -5.76
C TYR A 39 -0.02 -0.06 -5.40
N ALA A 40 -1.12 -0.40 -6.09
CA ALA A 40 -1.81 -1.67 -5.87
C ALA A 40 -0.90 -2.87 -6.16
N ALA A 41 -0.13 -2.83 -7.25
CA ALA A 41 0.85 -3.87 -7.58
C ALA A 41 1.95 -3.99 -6.50
N GLY A 42 2.48 -2.86 -6.01
CA GLY A 42 3.48 -2.84 -4.94
C GLY A 42 2.95 -3.42 -3.63
N ILE A 43 1.73 -3.05 -3.22
CA ILE A 43 1.08 -3.59 -2.03
C ILE A 43 0.86 -5.10 -2.20
N THR A 44 0.36 -5.55 -3.35
CA THR A 44 0.14 -6.97 -3.66
C THR A 44 1.43 -7.77 -3.57
N TYR A 45 2.51 -7.27 -4.16
CA TYR A 45 3.83 -7.91 -4.09
C TYR A 45 4.28 -8.14 -2.64
N PHE A 46 4.25 -7.11 -1.80
CA PHE A 46 4.64 -7.26 -0.40
C PHE A 46 3.63 -8.08 0.42
N SER A 47 2.35 -8.08 0.07
CA SER A 47 1.35 -8.97 0.68
C SER A 47 1.68 -10.44 0.44
N LEU A 48 2.00 -10.79 -0.80
CA LEU A 48 2.39 -12.16 -1.16
C LEU A 48 3.72 -12.55 -0.49
N LEU A 49 4.70 -11.65 -0.50
CA LEU A 49 6.00 -11.89 0.13
C LEU A 49 5.89 -12.09 1.65
N ALA A 50 4.92 -11.43 2.30
CA ALA A 50 4.69 -11.55 3.73
C ALA A 50 4.02 -12.89 4.13
N LEU A 51 3.42 -13.65 3.21
CA LEU A 51 2.74 -14.90 3.53
C LEU A 51 3.69 -15.93 4.16
N VAL A 52 4.88 -16.11 3.57
CA VAL A 52 5.85 -17.09 4.08
C VAL A 52 6.28 -16.79 5.52
N PRO A 53 6.78 -15.57 5.85
CA PRO A 53 7.16 -15.29 7.23
C PRO A 53 5.96 -15.26 8.18
N LEU A 54 4.77 -14.89 7.73
CA LEU A 54 3.57 -14.96 8.57
C LEU A 54 3.18 -16.40 8.90
N THR A 55 3.29 -17.33 7.94
CA THR A 55 3.06 -18.75 8.21
C THR A 55 4.11 -19.33 9.15
N MET A 56 5.38 -18.89 9.05
CA MET A 56 6.42 -19.26 10.01
C MET A 56 6.10 -18.80 11.43
N VAL A 57 5.64 -17.56 11.60
CA VAL A 57 5.22 -17.01 12.89
C VAL A 57 4.00 -17.75 13.43
N ALA A 58 2.98 -17.98 12.59
CA ALA A 58 1.79 -18.71 12.97
C ALA A 58 2.12 -20.14 13.45
N PHE A 59 2.96 -20.83 12.70
CA PHE A 59 3.46 -22.16 13.07
C PHE A 59 4.17 -22.15 14.43
N ALA A 60 5.08 -21.20 14.64
CA ALA A 60 5.79 -21.08 15.91
C ALA A 60 4.87 -20.81 17.09
N VAL A 61 3.87 -19.91 16.91
CA VAL A 61 2.86 -19.59 17.93
C VAL A 61 2.03 -20.83 18.27
N VAL A 62 1.51 -21.52 17.26
CA VAL A 62 0.72 -22.75 17.48
C VAL A 62 1.55 -23.79 18.22
N THR A 63 2.79 -24.02 17.81
CA THR A 63 3.69 -25.00 18.47
C THR A 63 3.99 -24.60 19.91
N LEU A 64 4.26 -23.31 20.18
CA LEU A 64 4.51 -22.83 21.55
C LEU A 64 3.28 -22.99 22.45
N VAL A 65 2.08 -22.74 21.92
CA VAL A 65 0.81 -22.96 22.66
C VAL A 65 0.60 -24.44 22.96
N LEU A 66 0.85 -25.34 21.99
CA LEU A 66 0.73 -26.77 22.21
C LEU A 66 1.76 -27.31 23.25
N VAL A 67 2.95 -26.72 23.29
CA VAL A 67 4.00 -27.12 24.25
C VAL A 67 3.76 -26.55 25.65
N SER A 68 3.21 -25.32 25.74
CA SER A 68 2.91 -24.71 27.04
C SER A 68 1.73 -25.39 27.78
N GLU A 69 0.85 -26.03 27.01
CA GLU A 69 -0.27 -26.82 27.52
C GLU A 69 0.00 -28.31 27.19
N PRO A 70 0.45 -29.14 28.13
CA PRO A 70 0.86 -30.52 27.83
C PRO A 70 -0.32 -31.39 27.34
N ASP A 71 -1.53 -31.13 27.78
CA ASP A 71 -2.73 -31.87 27.40
C ASP A 71 -3.07 -31.88 25.91
N PRO A 72 -3.06 -30.72 25.16
CA PRO A 72 -3.35 -30.70 23.73
C PRO A 72 -2.32 -31.48 22.91
N LEU A 73 -1.04 -31.40 23.25
CA LEU A 73 0.02 -32.12 22.54
C LEU A 73 -0.09 -33.63 22.79
N ALA A 74 -0.35 -34.05 24.02
CA ALA A 74 -0.57 -35.45 24.39
C ALA A 74 -1.81 -36.05 23.70
N ARG A 75 -2.92 -35.30 23.65
CA ARG A 75 -4.12 -35.69 22.90
C ARG A 75 -3.88 -35.80 21.40
N LEU A 76 -3.13 -34.86 20.82
CA LEU A 76 -2.76 -34.91 19.39
C LEU A 76 -1.97 -36.20 19.11
N ARG A 77 -0.97 -36.50 19.92
CA ARG A 77 -0.17 -37.75 19.80
C ARG A 77 -1.05 -39.00 19.95
N ALA A 78 -1.89 -39.05 20.98
CA ALA A 78 -2.80 -40.18 21.19
C ALA A 78 -3.76 -40.42 20.01
N HIS A 79 -4.29 -39.36 19.40
CA HIS A 79 -5.13 -39.49 18.19
C HIS A 79 -4.35 -39.96 16.96
N ILE A 80 -3.06 -39.54 16.84
CA ILE A 80 -2.17 -39.99 15.78
C ILE A 80 -1.84 -41.46 15.93
N ASP A 81 -1.48 -41.87 17.14
CA ASP A 81 -1.15 -43.26 17.48
C ASP A 81 -2.36 -44.19 17.26
N GLU A 82 -3.60 -43.72 17.53
CA GLU A 82 -4.83 -44.48 17.29
C GLU A 82 -5.23 -44.54 15.80
N ALA A 83 -4.90 -43.47 15.01
CA ALA A 83 -5.33 -43.35 13.63
C ALA A 83 -4.33 -43.91 12.59
N LEU A 84 -3.05 -44.09 12.95
CA LEU A 84 -2.00 -44.47 12.04
C LEU A 84 -1.45 -45.89 12.29
N PRO A 85 -1.03 -46.61 11.21
CA PRO A 85 -0.27 -47.81 11.36
C PRO A 85 1.09 -47.55 12.09
N ALA A 86 1.53 -48.49 12.92
CA ALA A 86 2.78 -48.38 13.71
C ALA A 86 4.04 -48.02 12.90
N THR A 87 4.06 -48.35 11.61
CA THR A 87 5.15 -47.96 10.70
C THR A 87 5.26 -46.48 10.40
N LEU A 88 4.15 -45.74 10.50
CA LEU A 88 4.09 -44.31 10.23
C LEU A 88 4.11 -43.47 11.52
N GLU A 89 3.72 -44.05 12.64
CA GLU A 89 3.68 -43.40 13.97
C GLU A 89 5.05 -42.81 14.34
N ALA A 90 6.13 -43.58 14.25
CA ALA A 90 7.48 -43.12 14.56
C ALA A 90 7.92 -41.95 13.65
N THR A 91 7.54 -41.99 12.38
CA THR A 91 7.88 -40.93 11.44
C THR A 91 7.12 -39.64 11.74
N VAL A 92 5.83 -39.75 12.04
CA VAL A 92 4.99 -38.57 12.35
C VAL A 92 5.40 -37.95 13.69
N ASN A 93 5.65 -38.77 14.71
CA ASN A 93 6.16 -38.29 15.99
C ASN A 93 7.51 -37.61 15.86
N SER A 94 8.44 -38.13 15.03
CA SER A 94 9.73 -37.46 14.77
C SER A 94 9.56 -36.10 14.08
N ILE A 95 8.57 -35.94 13.17
CA ILE A 95 8.25 -34.67 12.54
C ILE A 95 7.71 -33.68 13.57
N ILE A 96 6.84 -34.13 14.48
CA ILE A 96 6.33 -33.30 15.58
C ILE A 96 7.48 -32.84 16.48
N ASP A 97 8.38 -33.75 16.87
CA ASP A 97 9.52 -33.40 17.71
C ASP A 97 10.44 -32.38 17.04
N GLN A 98 10.73 -32.55 15.73
CA GLN A 98 11.50 -31.58 14.95
C GLN A 98 10.77 -30.23 14.85
N ALA A 99 9.47 -30.25 14.64
CA ALA A 99 8.65 -29.04 14.59
C ALA A 99 8.71 -28.29 15.93
N VAL A 100 8.56 -28.99 17.05
CA VAL A 100 8.67 -28.42 18.40
C VAL A 100 10.09 -27.87 18.64
N ALA A 101 11.11 -28.63 18.33
CA ALA A 101 12.51 -28.22 18.52
C ALA A 101 12.90 -26.99 17.68
N SER A 102 12.33 -26.86 16.47
CA SER A 102 12.63 -25.74 15.57
C SER A 102 11.73 -24.51 15.77
N ALA A 103 10.64 -24.62 16.51
CA ALA A 103 9.62 -23.59 16.62
C ALA A 103 10.16 -22.22 17.05
N SER A 104 11.05 -22.17 18.02
CA SER A 104 11.65 -20.92 18.50
C SER A 104 12.52 -20.25 17.43
N THR A 105 13.39 -21.00 16.78
CA THR A 105 14.28 -20.49 15.73
C THR A 105 13.50 -20.03 14.51
N VAL A 106 12.55 -20.86 14.04
CA VAL A 106 11.64 -20.53 12.92
C VAL A 106 10.81 -19.31 13.25
N GLY A 107 10.31 -19.20 14.48
CA GLY A 107 9.54 -18.06 14.95
C GLY A 107 10.35 -16.76 14.95
N VAL A 108 11.57 -16.76 15.47
CA VAL A 108 12.44 -15.57 15.49
C VAL A 108 12.79 -15.11 14.08
N ILE A 109 13.19 -16.02 13.19
CA ILE A 109 13.47 -15.70 11.80
C ILE A 109 12.21 -15.18 11.10
N GLY A 110 11.07 -15.85 11.32
CA GLY A 110 9.76 -15.44 10.80
C GLY A 110 9.41 -14.03 11.23
N ILE A 111 9.55 -13.69 12.51
CA ILE A 111 9.26 -12.33 13.03
C ILE A 111 10.16 -11.28 12.38
N LEU A 112 11.46 -11.55 12.24
CA LEU A 112 12.40 -10.60 11.62
C LEU A 112 12.02 -10.32 10.17
N ILE A 113 11.76 -11.38 9.38
CA ILE A 113 11.38 -11.22 7.97
C ILE A 113 9.98 -10.62 7.85
N ALA A 114 9.01 -11.03 8.68
CA ALA A 114 7.68 -10.47 8.71
C ALA A 114 7.69 -8.96 9.06
N THR A 115 8.53 -8.56 10.01
CA THR A 115 8.70 -7.15 10.37
C THR A 115 9.26 -6.35 9.19
N TYR A 116 10.29 -6.84 8.52
CA TYR A 116 10.87 -6.17 7.35
C TYR A 116 9.86 -6.04 6.20
N THR A 117 9.19 -7.13 5.82
CA THR A 117 8.21 -7.14 4.74
C THR A 117 6.97 -6.32 5.10
N GLY A 118 6.52 -6.42 6.35
CA GLY A 118 5.40 -5.65 6.88
C GLY A 118 5.65 -4.14 6.90
N LEU A 119 6.87 -3.71 7.27
CA LEU A 119 7.25 -2.29 7.21
C LEU A 119 7.25 -1.76 5.76
N ARG A 120 7.73 -2.57 4.80
CA ARG A 120 7.68 -2.21 3.37
C ARG A 120 6.25 -2.13 2.87
N TRP A 121 5.42 -3.11 3.23
CA TRP A 121 4.00 -3.11 2.91
C TRP A 121 3.28 -1.88 3.48
N MET A 122 3.49 -1.59 4.76
CA MET A 122 2.91 -0.43 5.45
C MET A 122 3.34 0.89 4.81
N SER A 123 4.61 1.03 4.47
CA SER A 123 5.14 2.20 3.78
C SER A 123 4.50 2.42 2.41
N ASN A 124 4.30 1.35 1.62
CA ASN A 124 3.60 1.42 0.33
C ASN A 124 2.13 1.77 0.49
N LEU A 125 1.43 1.15 1.44
CA LEU A 125 0.02 1.46 1.71
C LEU A 125 -0.16 2.92 2.13
N ARG A 126 0.67 3.41 3.05
CA ARG A 126 0.65 4.82 3.48
C ARG A 126 0.93 5.77 2.33
N ALA A 127 1.92 5.47 1.49
CA ALA A 127 2.25 6.28 0.33
C ALA A 127 1.07 6.32 -0.65
N ALA A 128 0.47 5.17 -0.95
CA ALA A 128 -0.69 5.06 -1.82
C ALA A 128 -1.88 5.90 -1.33
N LEU A 129 -2.23 5.75 -0.05
CA LEU A 129 -3.34 6.50 0.54
C LEU A 129 -3.06 8.02 0.53
N SER A 130 -1.85 8.43 0.93
CA SER A 130 -1.44 9.84 0.95
C SER A 130 -1.43 10.45 -0.45
N GLU A 131 -1.01 9.68 -1.47
CA GLU A 131 -1.02 10.12 -2.87
C GLU A 131 -2.45 10.40 -3.36
N GLN A 132 -3.42 9.53 -3.03
CA GLN A 132 -4.82 9.77 -3.39
C GLN A 132 -5.38 11.05 -2.75
N TRP A 133 -4.88 11.44 -1.59
CA TRP A 133 -5.22 12.72 -0.94
C TRP A 133 -4.43 13.91 -1.50
N GLY A 134 -3.48 13.67 -2.42
CA GLY A 134 -2.60 14.71 -2.99
C GLY A 134 -1.72 15.36 -1.94
N GLN A 135 -1.35 14.61 -0.91
CA GLN A 135 -0.46 15.07 0.14
C GLN A 135 0.99 15.09 -0.41
N PRO A 136 1.77 16.15 -0.13
CA PRO A 136 3.12 16.25 -0.66
C PRO A 136 3.99 15.08 -0.16
N PRO A 137 4.95 14.61 -0.98
CA PRO A 137 5.87 13.56 -0.60
C PRO A 137 6.93 14.10 0.39
N GLN A 138 6.51 14.50 1.58
CA GLN A 138 7.44 14.84 2.65
C GLN A 138 8.04 13.55 3.21
N ALA A 139 9.34 13.42 3.11
CA ALA A 139 10.08 12.32 3.73
C ALA A 139 10.50 12.76 5.14
N PRO A 140 9.81 12.32 6.21
CA PRO A 140 10.30 12.57 7.55
C PRO A 140 11.65 11.86 7.75
N PRO A 141 12.46 12.29 8.74
CA PRO A 141 13.72 11.61 9.08
C PRO A 141 13.51 10.09 9.19
N PHE A 142 14.50 9.31 8.73
CA PHE A 142 14.41 7.86 8.62
C PHE A 142 13.88 7.18 9.89
N LEU A 143 14.40 7.55 11.06
CA LEU A 143 13.99 6.98 12.35
C LEU A 143 12.52 7.28 12.68
N ARG A 144 12.06 8.50 12.43
CA ARG A 144 10.65 8.87 12.64
C ARG A 144 9.73 8.11 11.69
N ARG A 145 10.14 7.92 10.43
CA ARG A 145 9.38 7.13 9.47
C ARG A 145 9.28 5.68 9.94
N LEU A 146 10.39 5.08 10.35
CA LEU A 146 10.46 3.70 10.83
C LEU A 146 9.54 3.49 12.05
N SER A 147 9.62 4.37 13.06
CA SER A 147 8.81 4.25 14.28
C SER A 147 7.31 4.41 13.99
N VAL A 148 6.94 5.35 13.11
CA VAL A 148 5.52 5.55 12.71
C VAL A 148 5.01 4.37 11.90
N ASP A 149 5.81 3.81 10.98
CA ASP A 149 5.41 2.65 10.18
C ASP A 149 5.32 1.39 11.04
N LEU A 150 6.22 1.21 12.00
CA LEU A 150 6.17 0.11 12.97
C LEU A 150 4.94 0.22 13.88
N ALA A 151 4.67 1.39 14.45
CA ALA A 151 3.48 1.62 15.27
C ALA A 151 2.19 1.40 14.46
N ALA A 152 2.18 1.80 13.20
CA ALA A 152 1.05 1.56 12.31
C ALA A 152 0.89 0.06 11.97
N LEU A 153 1.98 -0.67 11.75
CA LEU A 153 1.97 -2.11 11.50
C LEU A 153 1.44 -2.88 12.74
N LEU A 154 1.95 -2.53 13.92
CA LEU A 154 1.49 -3.13 15.18
C LEU A 154 0.02 -2.81 15.47
N GLY A 155 -0.40 -1.56 15.25
CA GLY A 155 -1.79 -1.15 15.40
C GLY A 155 -2.72 -1.88 14.43
N LEU A 156 -2.31 -2.05 13.17
CA LEU A 156 -3.06 -2.83 12.19
C LEU A 156 -3.11 -4.31 12.55
N GLY A 157 -1.98 -4.88 12.98
CA GLY A 157 -1.90 -6.27 13.45
C GLY A 157 -2.83 -6.53 14.63
N LEU A 158 -2.83 -5.62 15.62
CA LEU A 158 -3.74 -5.68 16.76
C LEU A 158 -5.22 -5.55 16.33
N ALA A 159 -5.53 -4.58 15.47
CA ALA A 159 -6.90 -4.41 14.95
C ALA A 159 -7.37 -5.65 14.18
N ALA A 160 -6.49 -6.25 13.36
CA ALA A 160 -6.79 -7.49 12.64
C ALA A 160 -6.97 -8.68 13.60
N ALA A 161 -6.12 -8.81 14.63
CA ALA A 161 -6.22 -9.86 15.64
C ALA A 161 -7.53 -9.76 16.44
N VAL A 162 -7.91 -8.54 16.85
CA VAL A 162 -9.18 -8.27 17.53
C VAL A 162 -10.37 -8.60 16.62
N SER A 163 -10.33 -8.15 15.36
CA SER A 163 -11.35 -8.42 14.35
C SER A 163 -11.54 -9.92 14.13
N PHE A 164 -10.44 -10.66 13.94
CA PHE A 164 -10.45 -12.11 13.78
C PHE A 164 -10.94 -12.82 15.04
N GLY A 165 -10.48 -12.37 16.21
CA GLY A 165 -10.91 -12.89 17.52
C GLY A 165 -12.40 -12.73 17.74
N ILE A 166 -12.97 -11.56 17.44
CA ILE A 166 -14.42 -11.31 17.54
C ILE A 166 -15.19 -12.24 16.59
N THR A 167 -14.75 -12.37 15.33
CA THR A 167 -15.42 -13.22 14.34
C THR A 167 -15.41 -14.70 14.76
N THR A 168 -14.24 -15.19 15.21
CA THR A 168 -14.09 -16.58 15.65
C THR A 168 -14.89 -16.87 16.94
N ALA A 169 -14.80 -15.96 17.92
CA ALA A 169 -15.55 -16.07 19.16
C ALA A 169 -17.07 -16.05 18.90
N ALA A 170 -17.53 -15.16 18.03
CA ALA A 170 -18.94 -15.08 17.65
C ALA A 170 -19.46 -16.40 17.07
N GLY A 171 -18.69 -17.04 16.17
CA GLY A 171 -19.05 -18.36 15.63
C GLY A 171 -19.14 -19.42 16.71
N PHE A 172 -18.10 -19.54 17.54
CA PHE A 172 -18.03 -20.53 18.62
C PHE A 172 -19.15 -20.36 19.67
N PHE A 173 -19.36 -19.13 20.15
CA PHE A 173 -20.39 -18.86 21.14
C PHE A 173 -21.80 -19.01 20.56
N ALA A 174 -21.98 -18.69 19.29
CA ALA A 174 -23.27 -18.80 18.64
C ALA A 174 -23.76 -20.25 18.58
N GLU A 175 -22.91 -21.20 18.18
CA GLU A 175 -23.26 -22.63 18.19
C GLU A 175 -23.54 -23.12 19.61
N ARG A 176 -22.68 -22.73 20.56
CA ARG A 176 -22.80 -23.14 21.94
C ARG A 176 -24.07 -22.60 22.62
N ILE A 177 -24.46 -21.36 22.34
CA ILE A 177 -25.70 -20.75 22.85
C ILE A 177 -26.92 -21.46 22.27
N LEU A 178 -26.91 -21.81 20.97
CA LEU A 178 -28.02 -22.58 20.38
C LEU A 178 -28.19 -23.96 21.00
N GLU A 179 -27.08 -24.66 21.22
CA GLU A 179 -27.12 -25.95 21.92
C GLU A 179 -27.71 -25.82 23.33
N LEU A 180 -27.23 -24.82 24.11
CA LEU A 180 -27.69 -24.59 25.48
C LEU A 180 -29.17 -24.17 25.56
N LEU A 181 -29.66 -23.45 24.54
CA LEU A 181 -31.06 -23.02 24.47
C LEU A 181 -31.97 -24.07 23.83
N GLY A 182 -31.43 -25.21 23.36
CA GLY A 182 -32.20 -26.23 22.65
C GLY A 182 -32.76 -25.75 21.29
N LEU A 183 -32.13 -24.72 20.69
CA LEU A 183 -32.58 -24.09 19.47
C LEU A 183 -31.78 -24.57 18.25
N ALA A 184 -30.86 -25.51 18.42
CA ALA A 184 -29.97 -26.01 17.37
C ALA A 184 -30.71 -26.63 16.17
N ASP A 185 -31.89 -27.20 16.39
CA ASP A 185 -32.70 -27.84 15.37
C ASP A 185 -33.66 -26.90 14.63
N PHE A 186 -33.78 -25.66 15.09
CA PHE A 186 -34.68 -24.70 14.47
C PHE A 186 -34.01 -23.95 13.33
N GLY A 187 -34.53 -24.08 12.08
CA GLY A 187 -33.98 -23.44 10.88
C GLY A 187 -33.88 -21.91 10.98
N TRP A 188 -34.83 -21.24 11.64
CA TRP A 188 -34.79 -19.79 11.86
C TRP A 188 -33.63 -19.35 12.73
N ALA A 189 -33.26 -20.19 13.72
CA ALA A 189 -32.14 -19.88 14.61
C ALA A 189 -30.78 -19.92 13.87
N ARG A 190 -30.60 -20.87 12.97
CA ARG A 190 -29.42 -20.89 12.05
C ARG A 190 -29.36 -19.67 11.15
N VAL A 191 -30.50 -19.25 10.58
CA VAL A 191 -30.56 -18.03 9.75
C VAL A 191 -30.19 -16.82 10.58
N LEU A 192 -30.73 -16.70 11.81
CA LEU A 192 -30.41 -15.60 12.72
C LEU A 192 -28.91 -15.54 13.04
N LEU A 193 -28.28 -16.70 13.30
CA LEU A 193 -26.83 -16.76 13.55
C LEU A 193 -26.01 -16.40 12.32
N THR A 194 -26.41 -16.85 11.14
CA THR A 194 -25.74 -16.48 9.90
C THR A 194 -25.79 -14.96 9.68
N VAL A 195 -26.96 -14.37 9.89
CA VAL A 195 -27.13 -12.91 9.78
C VAL A 195 -26.28 -12.18 10.82
N LEU A 196 -26.28 -12.66 12.08
CA LEU A 196 -25.46 -12.07 13.14
C LEU A 196 -23.97 -12.19 12.81
N GLY A 197 -23.52 -13.33 12.31
CA GLY A 197 -22.14 -13.55 11.85
C GLY A 197 -21.71 -12.58 10.74
N VAL A 198 -22.57 -12.38 9.74
CA VAL A 198 -22.32 -11.41 8.66
C VAL A 198 -22.26 -9.97 9.20
N VAL A 199 -23.16 -9.60 10.11
CA VAL A 199 -23.17 -8.27 10.73
C VAL A 199 -21.90 -8.04 11.55
N LEU A 200 -21.48 -9.02 12.34
CA LEU A 200 -20.24 -8.95 13.11
C LEU A 200 -19.00 -8.90 12.21
N SER A 201 -18.96 -9.67 11.12
CA SER A 201 -17.89 -9.59 10.12
C SER A 201 -17.81 -8.21 9.49
N LEU A 202 -18.96 -7.65 9.07
CA LEU A 202 -19.02 -6.29 8.51
C LEU A 202 -18.59 -5.22 9.52
N LEU A 203 -18.97 -5.38 10.80
CA LEU A 203 -18.55 -4.47 11.86
C LEU A 203 -17.05 -4.55 12.10
N ALA A 204 -16.48 -5.75 12.13
CA ALA A 204 -15.06 -5.99 12.29
C ALA A 204 -14.26 -5.39 11.12
N ASP A 205 -14.68 -5.64 9.88
CA ASP A 205 -14.09 -5.03 8.68
C ASP A 205 -14.22 -3.50 8.71
N TRP A 206 -15.38 -2.97 9.11
CA TRP A 206 -15.58 -1.53 9.22
C TRP A 206 -14.62 -0.88 10.24
N LEU A 207 -14.40 -1.50 11.40
CA LEU A 207 -13.44 -1.00 12.40
C LEU A 207 -12.01 -1.03 11.86
N LEU A 208 -11.63 -2.10 11.16
CA LEU A 208 -10.32 -2.25 10.54
C LEU A 208 -10.09 -1.15 9.49
N PHE A 209 -11.04 -0.97 8.56
CA PHE A 209 -10.93 0.05 7.52
C PHE A 209 -11.03 1.47 8.08
N LEU A 210 -11.83 1.68 9.13
CA LEU A 210 -11.88 2.96 9.83
C LEU A 210 -10.50 3.31 10.40
N TRP A 211 -9.83 2.35 11.00
CA TRP A 211 -8.47 2.54 11.49
C TRP A 211 -7.50 2.86 10.34
N ILE A 212 -7.57 2.11 9.23
CA ILE A 212 -6.74 2.33 8.05
C ILE A 212 -6.92 3.76 7.53
N TYR A 213 -8.15 4.19 7.24
CA TYR A 213 -8.40 5.50 6.63
C TYR A 213 -8.21 6.67 7.61
N ALA A 214 -8.48 6.49 8.90
CA ALA A 214 -8.32 7.57 9.89
C ALA A 214 -6.87 7.78 10.33
N ARG A 215 -6.02 6.75 10.29
CA ARG A 215 -4.68 6.79 10.91
C ARG A 215 -3.52 6.68 9.94
N LEU A 216 -3.68 6.02 8.80
CA LEU A 216 -2.57 5.77 7.88
C LEU A 216 -2.19 6.97 7.00
N PRO A 217 -3.11 7.78 6.44
CA PRO A 217 -2.73 8.93 5.64
C PRO A 217 -1.86 9.90 6.45
N ARG A 218 -0.92 10.57 5.79
CA ARG A 218 0.03 11.52 6.44
C ARG A 218 -0.70 12.67 7.11
N GLU A 219 -1.74 13.20 6.47
CA GLU A 219 -2.66 14.17 7.05
C GLU A 219 -3.97 13.48 7.40
N ARG A 220 -4.50 13.79 8.56
CA ARG A 220 -5.71 13.13 9.07
C ARG A 220 -6.92 13.50 8.22
N MET A 221 -7.65 12.49 7.80
CA MET A 221 -8.97 12.67 7.19
C MET A 221 -9.98 13.20 8.23
N THR A 222 -10.99 13.91 7.75
CA THR A 222 -12.15 14.20 8.60
C THR A 222 -12.79 12.90 9.06
N TRP A 223 -13.18 12.83 10.32
CA TRP A 223 -13.78 11.62 10.93
C TRP A 223 -15.02 11.14 10.17
N HIS A 224 -15.79 12.09 9.63
CA HIS A 224 -16.96 11.79 8.82
C HIS A 224 -16.61 11.05 7.51
N SER A 225 -15.61 11.54 6.78
CA SER A 225 -15.15 10.91 5.54
C SER A 225 -14.52 9.54 5.79
N ALA A 226 -13.76 9.38 6.88
CA ALA A 226 -13.14 8.11 7.25
C ALA A 226 -14.21 7.04 7.55
N ARG A 227 -15.27 7.37 8.30
CA ARG A 227 -16.37 6.43 8.62
C ARG A 227 -17.12 5.99 7.36
N ARG A 228 -17.41 6.92 6.45
CA ARG A 228 -18.10 6.59 5.19
C ARG A 228 -17.22 5.74 4.28
N ALA A 229 -15.94 6.09 4.13
CA ALA A 229 -14.98 5.29 3.37
C ALA A 229 -14.85 3.87 3.95
N ALA A 230 -14.75 3.74 5.27
CA ALA A 230 -14.69 2.46 5.96
C ALA A 230 -15.95 1.60 5.74
N ALA A 231 -17.15 2.22 5.77
CA ALA A 231 -18.40 1.50 5.51
C ALA A 231 -18.46 0.94 4.08
N PHE A 232 -18.10 1.74 3.08
CA PHE A 232 -18.03 1.26 1.70
C PHE A 232 -16.93 0.20 1.52
N ALA A 233 -15.80 0.36 2.22
CA ALA A 233 -14.71 -0.62 2.18
C ALA A 233 -15.14 -1.96 2.80
N ALA A 234 -15.85 -1.96 3.92
CA ALA A 234 -16.34 -3.17 4.56
C ALA A 234 -17.32 -3.95 3.67
N VAL A 235 -18.32 -3.25 3.13
CA VAL A 235 -19.29 -3.88 2.21
C VAL A 235 -18.61 -4.42 0.96
N GLY A 236 -17.73 -3.63 0.35
CA GLY A 236 -17.02 -4.07 -0.85
C GLY A 236 -16.05 -5.22 -0.59
N MET A 237 -15.42 -5.26 0.60
CA MET A 237 -14.56 -6.38 1.00
C MET A 237 -15.37 -7.67 1.13
N GLU A 238 -16.57 -7.60 1.69
CA GLU A 238 -17.45 -8.77 1.77
C GLU A 238 -17.83 -9.29 0.36
N LEU A 239 -18.14 -8.39 -0.56
CA LEU A 239 -18.38 -8.76 -1.97
C LEU A 239 -17.15 -9.39 -2.64
N ILE A 240 -15.95 -8.87 -2.37
CA ILE A 240 -14.69 -9.42 -2.90
C ILE A 240 -14.45 -10.82 -2.30
N LYS A 241 -14.69 -11.03 -1.00
CA LYS A 241 -14.59 -12.35 -0.35
C LYS A 241 -15.54 -13.35 -1.01
N GLN A 242 -16.81 -12.99 -1.19
CA GLN A 242 -17.80 -13.85 -1.85
C GLN A 242 -17.41 -14.16 -3.32
N GLY A 243 -16.94 -13.15 -4.04
CA GLY A 243 -16.42 -13.33 -5.40
C GLY A 243 -15.25 -14.33 -5.47
N MET A 244 -14.36 -14.31 -4.46
CA MET A 244 -13.26 -15.27 -4.36
C MET A 244 -13.74 -16.70 -4.11
N VAL A 245 -14.74 -16.89 -3.24
CA VAL A 245 -15.35 -18.21 -3.01
C VAL A 245 -15.91 -18.77 -4.31
N VAL A 246 -16.65 -17.95 -5.06
CA VAL A 246 -17.20 -18.34 -6.38
C VAL A 246 -16.08 -18.68 -7.36
N TYR A 247 -15.05 -17.84 -7.45
CA TYR A 247 -13.88 -18.08 -8.29
C TYR A 247 -13.23 -19.42 -7.99
N LEU A 248 -12.93 -19.72 -6.73
CA LEU A 248 -12.32 -20.98 -6.33
C LEU A 248 -13.19 -22.18 -6.66
N ALA A 249 -14.50 -22.07 -6.44
CA ALA A 249 -15.46 -23.13 -6.79
C ALA A 249 -15.49 -23.46 -8.29
N PHE A 250 -15.22 -22.49 -9.16
CA PHE A 250 -15.13 -22.73 -10.61
C PHE A 250 -13.77 -23.27 -11.03
N VAL A 251 -12.68 -22.66 -10.53
CA VAL A 251 -11.32 -22.96 -10.99
C VAL A 251 -10.89 -24.35 -10.56
N THR A 252 -11.26 -24.79 -9.37
CA THR A 252 -10.87 -26.12 -8.85
C THR A 252 -11.55 -27.30 -9.54
N ARG A 253 -12.49 -27.06 -10.46
CA ARG A 253 -13.17 -28.14 -11.22
C ARG A 253 -12.28 -28.82 -12.26
N SER A 254 -11.18 -28.20 -12.67
CA SER A 254 -10.22 -28.79 -13.59
C SER A 254 -8.92 -29.18 -12.89
N PRO A 255 -8.20 -30.24 -13.32
CA PRO A 255 -6.93 -30.64 -12.72
C PRO A 255 -5.89 -29.51 -12.72
N THR A 256 -5.75 -28.78 -13.82
CA THR A 256 -4.85 -27.64 -13.95
C THR A 256 -5.30 -26.49 -13.04
N GLY A 257 -6.60 -26.23 -12.98
CA GLY A 257 -7.17 -25.22 -12.08
C GLY A 257 -6.99 -25.59 -10.60
N ALA A 258 -7.11 -26.85 -10.24
CA ALA A 258 -6.88 -27.31 -8.87
C ALA A 258 -5.40 -27.10 -8.45
N ALA A 259 -4.44 -27.30 -9.36
CA ALA A 259 -3.01 -27.13 -9.08
C ALA A 259 -2.59 -25.66 -8.98
N PHE A 260 -3.02 -24.80 -9.91
CA PHE A 260 -2.56 -23.41 -10.02
C PHE A 260 -3.58 -22.36 -9.56
N GLY A 261 -4.87 -22.74 -9.55
CA GLY A 261 -5.97 -21.82 -9.22
C GLY A 261 -5.87 -21.15 -7.87
N PRO A 262 -5.54 -21.84 -6.78
CA PRO A 262 -5.40 -21.21 -5.47
C PRO A 262 -4.32 -20.12 -5.43
N ILE A 263 -3.16 -20.37 -6.06
CA ILE A 263 -2.04 -19.40 -6.09
C ILE A 263 -2.41 -18.18 -6.93
N LEU A 264 -2.94 -18.42 -8.15
CA LEU A 264 -3.39 -17.34 -9.03
C LEU A 264 -4.56 -16.58 -8.41
N GLY A 265 -5.50 -17.31 -7.79
CA GLY A 265 -6.63 -16.71 -7.08
C GLY A 265 -6.19 -15.80 -5.94
N LEU A 266 -5.25 -16.25 -5.14
CA LEU A 266 -4.68 -15.44 -4.07
C LEU A 266 -4.03 -14.16 -4.61
N MET A 267 -3.29 -14.27 -5.70
CA MET A 267 -2.65 -13.12 -6.36
C MET A 267 -3.69 -12.12 -6.88
N VAL A 268 -4.72 -12.61 -7.56
CA VAL A 268 -5.84 -11.79 -8.06
C VAL A 268 -6.62 -11.17 -6.90
N PHE A 269 -6.87 -11.93 -5.84
CA PHE A 269 -7.54 -11.45 -4.64
C PHE A 269 -6.76 -10.30 -3.99
N MET A 270 -5.47 -10.50 -3.70
CA MET A 270 -4.63 -9.47 -3.10
C MET A 270 -4.54 -8.21 -3.97
N TYR A 271 -4.46 -8.37 -5.29
CA TYR A 271 -4.46 -7.25 -6.22
C TYR A 271 -5.79 -6.51 -6.23
N THR A 272 -6.90 -7.25 -6.26
CA THR A 272 -8.25 -6.66 -6.24
C THR A 272 -8.50 -5.90 -4.95
N VAL A 273 -8.15 -6.48 -3.80
CA VAL A 273 -8.23 -5.81 -2.49
C VAL A 273 -7.39 -4.55 -2.46
N SER A 274 -6.14 -4.61 -2.94
CA SER A 274 -5.24 -3.46 -2.97
C SER A 274 -5.78 -2.33 -3.84
N ARG A 275 -6.27 -2.66 -5.04
CA ARG A 275 -6.93 -1.69 -5.94
C ARG A 275 -8.15 -1.06 -5.30
N PHE A 276 -8.98 -1.88 -4.70
CA PHE A 276 -10.21 -1.46 -4.07
C PHE A 276 -9.94 -0.50 -2.89
N LEU A 277 -8.99 -0.83 -2.02
CA LEU A 277 -8.58 0.05 -0.91
C LEU A 277 -8.13 1.44 -1.39
N ILE A 278 -7.29 1.48 -2.42
CA ILE A 278 -6.80 2.74 -2.99
C ILE A 278 -7.94 3.50 -3.70
N PHE A 279 -8.83 2.78 -4.39
CA PHE A 279 -9.98 3.39 -5.04
C PHE A 279 -10.93 4.05 -4.03
N ILE A 280 -11.22 3.41 -2.90
CA ILE A 280 -12.04 4.00 -1.83
C ILE A 280 -11.36 5.25 -1.24
N ALA A 281 -10.03 5.25 -1.12
CA ALA A 281 -9.30 6.46 -0.71
C ALA A 281 -9.45 7.60 -1.73
N ALA A 282 -9.37 7.31 -3.03
CA ALA A 282 -9.62 8.25 -4.11
C ALA A 282 -11.07 8.78 -4.08
N TRP A 283 -12.03 7.88 -3.85
CA TRP A 283 -13.45 8.22 -3.72
C TRP A 283 -13.68 9.15 -2.52
N ALA A 284 -13.11 8.85 -1.37
CA ALA A 284 -13.21 9.71 -0.19
C ALA A 284 -12.54 11.08 -0.43
N ALA A 285 -11.38 11.11 -1.08
CA ALA A 285 -10.67 12.35 -1.39
C ALA A 285 -11.40 13.24 -2.39
N THR A 286 -12.25 12.67 -3.26
CA THR A 286 -13.05 13.41 -4.26
C THR A 286 -14.44 13.80 -3.75
N ALA A 287 -14.80 13.48 -2.51
CA ALA A 287 -16.06 13.94 -1.90
C ALA A 287 -16.07 15.46 -1.80
N ARG A 288 -17.24 16.08 -2.05
CA ARG A 288 -17.39 17.55 -2.08
C ARG A 288 -16.91 18.23 -0.81
N GLU A 289 -17.16 17.61 0.34
CA GLU A 289 -16.75 18.07 1.66
C GLU A 289 -15.21 18.09 1.88
N ASN A 290 -14.46 17.35 1.05
CA ASN A 290 -13.00 17.25 1.11
C ASN A 290 -12.30 18.01 -0.02
N GLN A 291 -13.07 18.62 -0.92
CA GLN A 291 -12.56 19.53 -1.95
C GLN A 291 -12.32 20.89 -1.30
N VAL A 292 -11.29 21.00 -0.47
CA VAL A 292 -10.80 22.30 -0.03
C VAL A 292 -10.26 23.00 -1.26
N GLU A 293 -10.82 24.14 -1.62
CA GLU A 293 -10.20 25.05 -2.58
C GLU A 293 -8.80 25.37 -2.06
N ARG A 294 -7.82 24.71 -2.61
CA ARG A 294 -6.44 25.10 -2.32
C ARG A 294 -6.25 26.48 -2.91
N PRO A 295 -5.80 27.46 -2.12
CA PRO A 295 -5.46 28.76 -2.70
C PRO A 295 -4.53 28.51 -3.89
N PRO A 296 -4.69 29.26 -4.98
CA PRO A 296 -3.82 29.07 -6.13
C PRO A 296 -2.36 29.08 -5.67
N PRO A 297 -1.52 28.21 -6.22
CA PRO A 297 -0.11 28.18 -5.82
C PRO A 297 0.44 29.61 -5.94
N PRO A 298 1.24 30.06 -4.96
CA PRO A 298 1.84 31.38 -5.03
C PRO A 298 2.51 31.55 -6.40
N PRO A 299 2.37 32.73 -7.03
CA PRO A 299 2.97 32.97 -8.32
C PRO A 299 4.43 32.54 -8.27
N GLN A 300 4.87 31.83 -9.31
CA GLN A 300 6.25 31.39 -9.37
C GLN A 300 7.15 32.59 -9.13
N PRO A 301 8.21 32.45 -8.29
CA PRO A 301 9.14 33.55 -8.07
C PRO A 301 9.59 34.08 -9.42
N ALA A 302 9.57 35.40 -9.58
CA ALA A 302 9.94 36.05 -10.81
C ALA A 302 11.32 35.53 -11.24
N VAL A 303 11.38 34.83 -12.38
CA VAL A 303 12.65 34.39 -12.93
C VAL A 303 13.30 35.63 -13.54
N ILE A 304 14.10 36.31 -12.71
CA ILE A 304 14.96 37.38 -13.20
C ILE A 304 16.02 36.68 -14.05
N ARG A 305 15.85 36.71 -15.36
CA ARG A 305 16.92 36.37 -16.30
C ARG A 305 17.74 37.66 -16.51
N PRO A 306 18.88 37.83 -15.85
CA PRO A 306 19.75 38.95 -16.12
C PRO A 306 20.17 38.81 -17.60
N GLU A 307 19.77 39.76 -18.44
CA GLU A 307 20.28 39.85 -19.79
C GLU A 307 21.72 40.35 -19.68
N VAL A 308 22.66 39.40 -19.65
CA VAL A 308 24.08 39.73 -19.65
C VAL A 308 24.41 40.27 -21.05
N ARG A 309 24.31 41.58 -21.23
CA ARG A 309 24.88 42.24 -22.42
C ARG A 309 26.39 42.22 -22.29
N VAL A 310 27.02 41.21 -22.82
CA VAL A 310 28.45 41.19 -23.02
C VAL A 310 28.76 42.28 -24.03
N ARG A 311 29.24 43.45 -23.57
CA ARG A 311 29.90 44.39 -24.47
C ARG A 311 31.08 43.65 -25.06
N GLN A 312 30.96 43.35 -26.35
CA GLN A 312 32.10 42.82 -27.08
C GLN A 312 33.25 43.80 -26.90
N GLY A 313 34.29 43.38 -26.23
CA GLY A 313 35.53 44.11 -26.14
C GLY A 313 36.10 44.34 -27.58
N LEU A 314 37.09 45.20 -27.69
CA LEU A 314 37.75 45.46 -28.94
C LEU A 314 38.00 44.16 -29.73
N GLY A 315 37.40 44.06 -30.93
CA GLY A 315 37.58 42.89 -31.78
C GLY A 315 39.08 42.62 -32.02
N THR A 316 39.43 41.39 -32.30
CA THR A 316 40.83 40.97 -32.53
C THR A 316 41.57 41.85 -33.54
N ALA A 317 40.88 42.37 -34.56
CA ALA A 317 41.42 43.29 -35.52
C ALA A 317 41.73 44.68 -34.91
N ALA A 318 40.85 45.21 -34.05
CA ALA A 318 41.09 46.49 -33.37
C ALA A 318 42.19 46.37 -32.31
N GLY A 319 42.22 45.19 -31.57
CA GLY A 319 43.31 44.86 -30.65
C GLY A 319 44.65 44.76 -31.31
N ALA A 320 44.77 44.11 -32.48
CA ALA A 320 45.97 44.00 -33.26
C ALA A 320 46.38 45.34 -33.80
N GLY A 321 45.44 46.20 -34.23
CA GLY A 321 45.72 47.57 -34.69
C GLY A 321 46.34 48.45 -33.59
N LEU A 322 45.82 48.39 -32.37
CA LEU A 322 46.38 49.12 -31.23
C LEU A 322 47.75 48.61 -30.79
N VAL A 323 48.02 47.33 -30.82
CA VAL A 323 49.34 46.75 -30.55
C VAL A 323 50.32 47.14 -31.65
N GLY A 324 49.93 47.10 -32.95
CA GLY A 324 50.73 47.54 -34.06
C GLY A 324 51.08 49.03 -33.98
N ALA A 325 50.08 49.87 -33.65
CA ALA A 325 50.32 51.33 -33.48
C ALA A 325 51.27 51.61 -32.30
N ALA A 326 51.16 50.93 -31.21
CA ALA A 326 52.05 51.06 -30.07
C ALA A 326 53.46 50.58 -30.37
N ALA A 327 53.64 49.52 -31.13
CA ALA A 327 54.95 49.04 -31.60
C ALA A 327 55.66 50.06 -32.55
N VAL A 328 54.92 50.62 -33.51
CA VAL A 328 55.44 51.66 -34.41
C VAL A 328 55.81 52.91 -33.65
N ALA A 329 54.95 53.38 -32.73
CA ALA A 329 55.27 54.55 -31.87
C ALA A 329 56.49 54.29 -30.97
N GLY A 330 56.68 53.10 -30.47
CA GLY A 330 57.85 52.69 -29.69
C GLY A 330 59.13 52.68 -30.53
N LEU A 331 59.05 52.19 -31.75
CA LEU A 331 60.20 52.21 -32.68
C LEU A 331 60.60 53.61 -33.12
N ILE A 332 59.62 54.47 -33.38
CA ILE A 332 59.89 55.90 -33.74
C ILE A 332 60.45 56.63 -32.51
N GLY A 333 59.87 56.49 -31.38
CA GLY A 333 60.36 57.08 -30.12
C GLY A 333 61.77 56.62 -29.79
N GLY A 334 62.06 55.33 -29.89
CA GLY A 334 63.39 54.76 -29.70
C GLY A 334 64.42 55.32 -30.67
N ARG A 335 64.09 55.48 -31.97
CA ARG A 335 64.97 56.09 -32.94
C ARG A 335 65.24 57.60 -32.71
N LEU A 336 64.27 58.33 -32.26
CA LEU A 336 64.43 59.75 -31.91
C LEU A 336 65.27 59.90 -30.62
N LEU A 337 65.18 59.06 -29.70
CA LEU A 337 66.02 59.09 -28.48
C LEU A 337 67.45 58.67 -28.75
N THR A 338 67.72 57.71 -29.63
CA THR A 338 69.06 57.32 -30.02
C THR A 338 69.77 58.40 -30.93
N ARG A 339 69.00 59.15 -31.70
CA ARG A 339 69.55 60.28 -32.46
C ARG A 339 69.95 61.43 -31.55
N ARG A 340 69.19 61.76 -30.55
CA ARG A 340 69.60 62.86 -29.58
C ARG A 340 70.82 62.50 -28.74
N GLY A 341 71.04 61.21 -28.44
CA GLY A 341 72.22 60.78 -27.68
C GLY A 341 73.50 60.71 -28.54
N GLN A 342 73.41 60.90 -29.90
CA GLN A 342 74.58 61.01 -30.76
C GLN A 342 74.98 62.45 -31.09
N GLU A 343 74.13 63.44 -30.83
CA GLU A 343 74.43 64.86 -30.98
C GLU A 343 75.09 65.49 -29.73
N GLU A 344 75.07 64.75 -28.61
CA GLU A 344 75.69 65.18 -27.33
C GLU A 344 77.08 64.54 -27.04
N ARG A 345 77.73 63.89 -28.06
CA ARG A 345 79.05 63.32 -27.86
C ARG A 345 80.09 64.03 -28.83
#